data_fc45d2b05822fb910dd38825293fe6ff
#
_entry.id   fc45d2b05822fb910dd38825293fe6ff
#
_cell.length_a   1.000
_cell.length_b   1.000
_cell.length_c   1.000
_cell.angle_alpha   90.00
_cell.angle_beta   90.00
_cell.angle_gamma   90.00
#
_symmetry.space_group_name_H-M   'P 1'
#
loop_
_entity.id
_entity.type
_entity.pdbx_description
1 polymer ?
#
loop_
_entity_poly.entity_id
_entity_poly.type
_entity_poly.pdbx_seq_one_letter_code
_entity_poly.pdbx_strand_id
1 'polypeptide(L)'
;DKYNSIITDDIKTLDEIISKEQVFYLKMKGLEQRLDKFLNSMDMKDKTLKQIIDLAKEEYSSKLKLIYDKLLKLINEFKKNNKECKTLIEVRLHKIDKAMSELGEKKNTYSNINSPKDNLKSLIVSKKI
;
A
#
# COMPACT_ATOMS: atom_id res chain seq x y z
N ASP A 1 5.24 -1.53 13.70
CA ASP A 1 6.39 -2.44 13.54
C ASP A 1 7.39 -1.90 12.47
N LYS A 2 7.00 -1.73 11.19
CA LYS A 2 7.89 -1.24 10.11
C LYS A 2 8.58 0.09 10.43
N TYR A 3 7.81 1.06 10.92
CA TYR A 3 8.33 2.36 11.31
C TYR A 3 9.42 2.24 12.39
N ASN A 4 9.18 1.42 13.42
CA ASN A 4 10.14 1.18 14.48
C ASN A 4 11.41 0.48 13.98
N SER A 5 11.29 -0.53 13.12
CA SER A 5 12.45 -1.22 12.52
C SER A 5 13.32 -0.25 11.71
N ILE A 6 12.69 0.71 11.02
CA ILE A 6 13.44 1.76 10.33
C ILE A 6 14.15 2.68 11.32
N ILE A 7 13.52 3.08 12.43
CA ILE A 7 14.15 3.95 13.44
C ILE A 7 15.34 3.27 14.13
N THR A 8 15.20 2.01 14.46
CA THR A 8 16.20 1.25 15.21
C THR A 8 17.29 0.63 14.34
N ASP A 9 17.27 0.85 13.02
CA ASP A 9 18.15 0.22 12.03
C ASP A 9 18.12 -1.32 12.09
N ASP A 10 16.98 -1.89 12.49
CA ASP A 10 16.76 -3.34 12.52
C ASP A 10 16.40 -3.85 11.12
N ILE A 11 17.44 -4.02 10.31
CA ILE A 11 17.29 -4.46 8.91
C ILE A 11 16.69 -5.85 8.83
N LYS A 12 17.00 -6.74 9.77
CA LYS A 12 16.45 -8.10 9.78
C LYS A 12 14.93 -8.09 9.95
N THR A 13 14.44 -7.39 10.97
CA THR A 13 13.00 -7.25 11.20
C THR A 13 12.33 -6.52 10.04
N LEU A 14 12.98 -5.52 9.45
CA LEU A 14 12.45 -4.80 8.29
C LEU A 14 12.27 -5.74 7.08
N ASP A 15 13.24 -6.60 6.80
CA ASP A 15 13.17 -7.58 5.69
C ASP A 15 12.06 -8.61 5.91
N GLU A 16 11.90 -9.10 7.15
CA GLU A 16 10.79 -9.98 7.52
C GLU A 16 9.41 -9.30 7.30
N ILE A 17 9.30 -8.02 7.64
CA ILE A 17 8.06 -7.25 7.44
C ILE A 17 7.79 -7.08 5.94
N ILE A 18 8.79 -6.73 5.14
CA ILE A 18 8.67 -6.58 3.69
C ILE A 18 8.20 -7.91 3.07
N SER A 19 8.78 -9.02 3.49
CA SER A 19 8.37 -10.34 3.02
C SER A 19 6.91 -10.65 3.36
N LYS A 20 6.45 -10.31 4.56
CA LYS A 20 5.04 -10.43 4.96
C LYS A 20 4.13 -9.51 4.14
N GLU A 21 4.55 -8.27 3.89
CA GLU A 21 3.81 -7.33 3.04
C GLU A 21 3.61 -7.88 1.62
N GLN A 22 4.62 -8.53 1.04
CA GLN A 22 4.50 -9.18 -0.28
C GLN A 22 3.45 -10.30 -0.28
N VAL A 23 3.42 -11.13 0.76
CA VAL A 23 2.42 -12.18 0.90
C VAL A 23 1.00 -11.59 1.02
N PHE A 24 0.84 -10.53 1.82
CA PHE A 24 -0.45 -9.83 1.92
C PHE A 24 -0.87 -9.21 0.60
N TYR A 25 0.05 -8.61 -0.14
CA TYR A 25 -0.23 -8.07 -1.46
C TYR A 25 -0.78 -9.13 -2.42
N LEU A 26 -0.16 -10.30 -2.47
CA LEU A 26 -0.63 -11.41 -3.32
C LEU A 26 -2.02 -11.88 -2.91
N LYS A 27 -2.30 -11.97 -1.59
CA LYS A 27 -3.63 -12.32 -1.08
C LYS A 27 -4.68 -11.26 -1.47
N MET A 28 -4.35 -9.98 -1.32
CA MET A 28 -5.24 -8.88 -1.70
C MET A 28 -5.56 -8.91 -3.19
N LYS A 29 -4.55 -9.11 -4.04
CA LYS A 29 -4.73 -9.24 -5.49
C LYS A 29 -5.65 -10.42 -5.85
N GLY A 30 -5.50 -11.54 -5.16
CA GLY A 30 -6.38 -12.68 -5.34
C GLY A 30 -7.84 -12.40 -4.94
N LEU A 31 -8.06 -11.64 -3.86
CA LEU A 31 -9.40 -11.22 -3.43
C LEU A 31 -10.02 -10.22 -4.42
N GLU A 32 -9.23 -9.27 -4.90
CA GLU A 32 -9.65 -8.29 -5.92
C GLU A 32 -10.13 -9.01 -7.19
N GLN A 33 -9.36 -9.97 -7.69
CA GLN A 33 -9.74 -10.77 -8.85
C GLN A 33 -11.05 -11.56 -8.63
N ARG A 34 -11.28 -12.08 -7.42
CA ARG A 34 -12.54 -12.76 -7.07
C ARG A 34 -13.71 -11.80 -7.05
N LEU A 35 -13.51 -10.61 -6.47
CA LEU A 35 -14.52 -9.55 -6.45
C LEU A 35 -14.86 -9.11 -7.88
N ASP A 36 -13.87 -8.89 -8.73
CA ASP A 36 -14.09 -8.51 -10.13
C ASP A 36 -14.90 -9.57 -10.90
N LYS A 37 -14.56 -10.85 -10.72
CA LYS A 37 -15.31 -11.96 -11.32
C LYS A 37 -16.77 -11.98 -10.83
N PHE A 38 -16.98 -11.78 -9.53
CA PHE A 38 -18.30 -11.73 -8.93
C PHE A 38 -19.12 -10.55 -9.47
N LEU A 39 -18.56 -9.35 -9.51
CA LEU A 39 -19.22 -8.16 -10.03
C LEU A 39 -19.53 -8.29 -11.54
N ASN A 40 -18.63 -8.91 -12.29
CA ASN A 40 -18.88 -9.23 -13.70
C ASN A 40 -20.09 -10.18 -13.87
N SER A 41 -20.22 -11.19 -13.01
CA SER A 41 -21.34 -12.13 -13.07
C SER A 41 -22.70 -11.48 -12.73
N MET A 42 -22.67 -10.34 -12.05
CA MET A 42 -23.85 -9.56 -11.68
C MET A 42 -24.12 -8.35 -12.59
N ASP A 43 -23.34 -8.20 -13.66
CA ASP A 43 -23.39 -7.03 -14.56
C ASP A 43 -23.14 -5.68 -13.83
N MET A 44 -22.31 -5.73 -12.79
CA MET A 44 -21.97 -4.60 -11.92
C MET A 44 -20.51 -4.15 -12.06
N LYS A 45 -19.82 -4.55 -13.12
CA LYS A 45 -18.40 -4.32 -13.34
C LYS A 45 -17.98 -2.84 -13.20
N ASP A 46 -18.83 -1.93 -13.66
CA ASP A 46 -18.51 -0.51 -13.73
C ASP A 46 -19.04 0.30 -12.53
N LYS A 47 -19.63 -0.40 -11.56
CA LYS A 47 -20.15 0.25 -10.36
C LYS A 47 -19.10 0.32 -9.26
N THR A 48 -19.06 1.44 -8.57
CA THR A 48 -18.26 1.59 -7.34
C THR A 48 -18.94 0.81 -6.21
N LEU A 49 -18.16 0.43 -5.19
CA LEU A 49 -18.68 -0.25 -4.01
C LEU A 49 -19.80 0.55 -3.33
N LYS A 50 -19.68 1.88 -3.31
CA LYS A 50 -20.75 2.77 -2.79
C LYS A 50 -22.05 2.62 -3.59
N GLN A 51 -21.98 2.65 -4.92
CA GLN A 51 -23.16 2.43 -5.78
C GLN A 51 -23.76 1.03 -5.59
N ILE A 52 -22.93 0.02 -5.34
CA ILE A 52 -23.40 -1.34 -5.06
C ILE A 52 -24.14 -1.39 -3.73
N ILE A 53 -23.66 -0.69 -2.71
CA ILE A 53 -24.31 -0.58 -1.39
C ILE A 53 -25.70 0.08 -1.55
N ASP A 54 -25.78 1.14 -2.36
CA ASP A 54 -27.03 1.88 -2.59
C ASP A 54 -28.07 1.06 -3.38
N LEU A 55 -27.60 0.11 -4.21
CA LEU A 55 -28.47 -0.81 -4.99
C LEU A 55 -28.81 -2.10 -4.23
N ALA A 56 -28.09 -2.40 -3.15
CA ALA A 56 -28.30 -3.62 -2.39
C ALA A 56 -29.65 -3.59 -1.64
N LYS A 57 -30.25 -4.77 -1.47
CA LYS A 57 -31.42 -4.90 -0.58
C LYS A 57 -31.07 -4.44 0.83
N GLU A 58 -32.01 -3.87 1.53
CA GLU A 58 -31.82 -3.25 2.86
C GLU A 58 -31.11 -4.18 3.87
N GLU A 59 -31.41 -5.47 3.82
CA GLU A 59 -30.78 -6.50 4.64
C GLU A 59 -29.25 -6.57 4.45
N TYR A 60 -28.75 -6.37 3.21
CA TYR A 60 -27.33 -6.46 2.87
C TYR A 60 -26.65 -5.10 2.88
N SER A 61 -27.39 -4.03 2.56
CA SER A 61 -26.88 -2.67 2.47
C SER A 61 -26.20 -2.24 3.79
N SER A 62 -26.84 -2.48 4.92
CA SER A 62 -26.29 -2.14 6.25
C SER A 62 -24.99 -2.88 6.56
N LYS A 63 -24.91 -4.17 6.22
CA LYS A 63 -23.70 -4.98 6.41
C LYS A 63 -22.57 -4.53 5.48
N LEU A 64 -22.87 -4.28 4.22
CA LEU A 64 -21.91 -3.80 3.24
C LEU A 64 -21.36 -2.41 3.61
N LYS A 65 -22.23 -1.51 4.09
CA LYS A 65 -21.83 -0.19 4.56
C LYS A 65 -20.85 -0.28 5.73
N LEU A 66 -21.13 -1.14 6.71
CA LEU A 66 -20.23 -1.36 7.84
C LEU A 66 -18.85 -1.84 7.39
N ILE A 67 -18.80 -2.77 6.43
CA ILE A 67 -17.53 -3.29 5.85
C ILE A 67 -16.81 -2.18 5.08
N TYR A 68 -17.54 -1.40 4.28
CA TYR A 68 -17.00 -0.28 3.53
C TYR A 68 -16.35 0.77 4.43
N ASP A 69 -17.04 1.19 5.50
CA ASP A 69 -16.52 2.18 6.45
C ASP A 69 -15.27 1.68 7.16
N LYS A 70 -15.25 0.41 7.56
CA LYS A 70 -14.04 -0.23 8.13
C LYS A 70 -12.89 -0.25 7.12
N LEU A 71 -13.16 -0.60 5.87
CA LEU A 71 -12.17 -0.65 4.81
C LEU A 71 -11.58 0.74 4.54
N LEU A 72 -12.41 1.77 4.44
CA LEU A 72 -11.94 3.15 4.26
C LEU A 72 -11.03 3.60 5.40
N LYS A 73 -11.40 3.30 6.65
CA LYS A 73 -10.58 3.61 7.82
C LYS A 73 -9.22 2.94 7.72
N LEU A 74 -9.18 1.63 7.45
CA LEU A 74 -7.93 0.88 7.32
C LEU A 74 -7.05 1.39 6.17
N ILE A 75 -7.65 1.73 5.03
CA ILE A 75 -6.92 2.29 3.89
C ILE A 75 -6.28 3.63 4.26
N ASN A 76 -6.99 4.50 4.96
CA ASN A 76 -6.47 5.80 5.37
C ASN A 76 -5.33 5.66 6.39
N GLU A 77 -5.47 4.77 7.37
CA GLU A 77 -4.40 4.45 8.33
C GLU A 77 -3.17 3.87 7.62
N PHE A 78 -3.37 2.96 6.69
CA PHE A 78 -2.29 2.37 5.89
C PHE A 78 -1.56 3.42 5.04
N LYS A 79 -2.29 4.29 4.36
CA LYS A 79 -1.72 5.40 3.58
C LYS A 79 -0.87 6.33 4.46
N LYS A 80 -1.36 6.67 5.65
CA LYS A 80 -0.65 7.50 6.61
C LYS A 80 0.66 6.84 7.04
N ASN A 81 0.59 5.59 7.51
CA ASN A 81 1.76 4.83 7.97
C ASN A 81 2.81 4.66 6.87
N ASN A 82 2.38 4.36 5.63
CA ASN A 82 3.30 4.26 4.50
C ASN A 82 3.97 5.58 4.17
N LYS A 83 3.26 6.69 4.23
CA LYS A 83 3.83 8.02 4.01
C LYS A 83 4.90 8.33 5.06
N GLU A 84 4.62 8.04 6.34
CA GLU A 84 5.58 8.24 7.43
C GLU A 84 6.84 7.39 7.26
N CYS A 85 6.69 6.10 6.94
CA CYS A 85 7.83 5.23 6.66
C CYS A 85 8.65 5.73 5.45
N LYS A 86 7.99 6.16 4.38
CA LYS A 86 8.65 6.69 3.18
C LYS A 86 9.48 7.92 3.52
N THR A 87 8.89 8.90 4.21
CA THR A 87 9.59 10.12 4.63
C THR A 87 10.81 9.79 5.49
N LEU A 88 10.68 8.85 6.43
CA LEU A 88 11.78 8.44 7.29
C LEU A 88 12.94 7.81 6.50
N ILE A 89 12.63 6.95 5.53
CA ILE A 89 13.62 6.34 4.63
C ILE A 89 14.33 7.42 3.79
N GLU A 90 13.58 8.36 3.22
CA GLU A 90 14.14 9.47 2.43
C GLU A 90 15.11 10.32 3.25
N VAL A 91 14.76 10.66 4.50
CA VAL A 91 15.64 11.40 5.42
C VAL A 91 16.90 10.61 5.74
N ARG A 92 16.80 9.30 5.94
CA ARG A 92 17.98 8.46 6.21
C ARG A 92 18.91 8.35 5.02
N LEU A 93 18.34 8.13 3.83
CA LEU A 93 19.13 8.09 2.59
C LEU A 93 19.86 9.41 2.37
N HIS A 94 19.19 10.55 2.61
CA HIS A 94 19.85 11.85 2.50
C HIS A 94 21.02 12.02 3.49
N LYS A 95 20.86 11.53 4.74
CA LYS A 95 21.97 11.54 5.72
C LYS A 95 23.15 10.68 5.29
N ILE A 96 22.88 9.50 4.73
CA ILE A 96 23.91 8.60 4.21
C ILE A 96 24.62 9.25 3.02
N ASP A 97 23.89 9.80 2.06
CA ASP A 97 24.46 10.50 0.91
C ASP A 97 25.36 11.66 1.33
N LYS A 98 24.94 12.42 2.34
CA LYS A 98 25.73 13.52 2.88
C LYS A 98 27.01 13.02 3.52
N ALA A 99 26.93 12.01 4.38
CA ALA A 99 28.10 11.40 5.03
C ALA A 99 29.12 10.83 4.00
N MET A 100 28.63 10.14 2.97
CA MET A 100 29.48 9.62 1.89
C MET A 100 30.13 10.75 1.08
N SER A 101 29.40 11.83 0.83
CA SER A 101 29.95 13.02 0.16
C SER A 101 31.06 13.67 0.97
N GLU A 102 30.89 13.75 2.30
CA GLU A 102 31.90 14.32 3.22
C GLU A 102 33.14 13.44 3.32
N LEU A 103 33.01 12.13 3.18
CA LEU A 103 34.12 11.17 3.14
C LEU A 103 34.87 11.13 1.79
N GLY A 104 34.45 11.93 0.80
CA GLY A 104 35.09 11.99 -0.51
C GLY A 104 34.81 10.79 -1.43
N GLU A 105 33.92 9.92 -1.07
CA GLU A 105 33.47 8.84 -1.94
C GLU A 105 32.57 9.41 -3.07
N LYS A 106 33.06 9.30 -4.31
CA LYS A 106 32.31 9.75 -5.48
C LYS A 106 30.94 9.04 -5.54
N LYS A 107 29.88 9.80 -5.65
CA LYS A 107 28.51 9.34 -5.94
C LYS A 107 28.51 8.38 -7.13
N ASN A 108 28.55 7.11 -6.90
CA ASN A 108 28.53 6.16 -8.02
C ASN A 108 27.76 4.88 -7.73
N THR A 109 26.60 4.87 -7.07
CA THR A 109 25.91 3.57 -7.03
C THR A 109 24.38 3.63 -6.95
N TYR A 110 23.76 4.74 -6.59
CA TYR A 110 22.28 4.75 -6.41
C TYR A 110 21.51 5.68 -7.36
N SER A 111 22.17 6.33 -8.31
CA SER A 111 21.48 7.18 -9.29
C SER A 111 20.79 6.42 -10.43
N ASN A 112 20.95 5.10 -10.50
CA ASN A 112 20.35 4.25 -11.52
C ASN A 112 19.30 3.27 -11.00
N ILE A 113 18.81 3.45 -9.81
CA ILE A 113 17.51 2.88 -9.49
C ILE A 113 16.51 3.83 -10.14
N ASN A 114 16.19 3.58 -11.42
CA ASN A 114 14.94 3.98 -12.01
C ASN A 114 13.86 3.57 -11.00
N SER A 115 13.51 4.49 -10.13
CA SER A 115 12.39 4.27 -9.23
C SER A 115 11.21 3.97 -10.15
N PRO A 116 10.61 2.81 -10.05
CA PRO A 116 9.36 2.54 -10.73
C PRO A 116 8.32 3.45 -10.10
N LYS A 117 8.30 4.74 -10.54
CA LYS A 117 7.30 5.72 -10.12
C LYS A 117 5.88 5.25 -10.42
N ASP A 118 5.74 4.23 -11.25
CA ASP A 118 4.44 3.74 -11.69
C ASP A 118 3.93 2.52 -10.92
N ASN A 119 4.78 1.75 -10.24
CA ASN A 119 4.32 0.52 -9.58
C ASN A 119 3.78 0.71 -8.15
N LEU A 120 4.10 1.81 -7.48
CA LEU A 120 3.53 2.11 -6.16
C LEU A 120 2.10 2.65 -6.23
N LYS A 121 1.67 3.18 -7.38
CA LYS A 121 0.27 3.57 -7.59
C LYS A 121 -0.67 2.39 -7.72
N SER A 122 -0.17 1.21 -8.07
CA SER A 122 -0.97 -0.01 -8.23
C SER A 122 -1.16 -0.82 -6.94
N LEU A 123 -0.45 -0.48 -5.89
CA LEU A 123 -0.53 -1.17 -4.59
C LEU A 123 -1.73 -0.75 -3.73
N ILE A 124 -2.44 0.26 -4.14
CA ILE A 124 -3.65 0.71 -3.46
C ILE A 124 -4.79 0.36 -4.40
N VAL A 125 -5.70 -0.47 -3.91
CA VAL A 125 -7.03 -0.74 -4.46
C VAL A 125 -7.55 0.53 -5.18
N SER A 126 -7.15 0.70 -6.44
CA SER A 126 -7.26 2.03 -7.02
C SER A 126 -8.32 2.12 -8.09
N LYS A 127 -9.22 1.18 -8.19
CA LYS A 127 -10.15 1.31 -9.30
C LYS A 127 -11.62 1.49 -8.95
N LYS A 128 -12.10 1.20 -7.76
CA LYS A 128 -13.57 1.27 -7.52
C LYS A 128 -13.98 1.47 -6.04
N ILE A 129 -13.26 2.29 -5.32
CA ILE A 129 -13.79 2.77 -4.03
C ILE A 129 -14.38 4.16 -4.22
#